data_ba02318f4cd4456f6a011993bcf2ce58
#
_entry.id   ba02318f4cd4456f6a011993bcf2ce58
#
_cell.length_a   1.000
_cell.length_b   1.000
_cell.length_c   1.000
_cell.angle_alpha   90.00
_cell.angle_beta   90.00
_cell.angle_gamma   90.00
#
_symmetry.space_group_name_H-M   'P 1'
#
loop_
_entity.id
_entity.type
_entity.pdbx_description
1 polymer ?
#
loop_
_entity_poly.entity_id
_entity_poly.type
_entity_poly.pdbx_seq_one_letter_code
_entity_poly.pdbx_strand_id
1 'polypeptide(L)'
;MAQFKNDGRLKLLIIVGTRPEIIRLAAVINKCRTYFDCLLAHTGQNYDYNLNGVFFKDLKLADPDVYMEAVGKDLGETMGNIIAKSYQLMVEVKPDAVLVLGDTNSCLSVIGAKRLHIPIFHMEAGNRCKDECLPEETNRRIVDIISDVNLAYSEHARRYLADCGLPKERTYVTGSPMAEVLHQNLPEIEASDIHARLGLEKGKYILLSAHREENIDTEKNFLSLFTAINAMAEKYDMPILYSCHPRSRKRLEASGFKLDRRVIQHEPLGFHDYNCLQMNAFAVVSDSGTLPEESSFFTSVGHPFPAICIRTSTERPEALDKACFFIAGIDSGSLLQAVDTAVAMNAAGDHGTPVPDYVDENVSTKVVKIIQSYTGIVNKMVWRKF
;
A
#
# COMPACT_ATOMS: atom_id res chain seq x y z
N MET A 1 -9.81 27.65 -6.57
CA MET A 1 -9.05 26.93 -5.54
C MET A 1 -10.03 26.17 -4.66
N ALA A 2 -9.69 24.93 -4.29
CA ALA A 2 -10.54 24.15 -3.39
C ALA A 2 -10.55 24.83 -2.01
N GLN A 3 -11.72 24.86 -1.38
CA GLN A 3 -11.91 25.45 -0.05
C GLN A 3 -12.83 24.55 0.78
N PHE A 4 -12.64 24.53 2.08
CA PHE A 4 -13.58 23.90 3.00
C PHE A 4 -14.95 24.58 2.92
N LYS A 5 -16.00 23.80 3.10
CA LYS A 5 -17.40 24.28 3.10
C LYS A 5 -17.72 25.18 4.29
N ASN A 6 -16.93 25.04 5.36
CA ASN A 6 -17.14 25.73 6.64
C ASN A 6 -18.54 25.48 7.23
N ASP A 7 -18.97 24.23 7.19
CA ASP A 7 -20.30 23.78 7.64
C ASP A 7 -20.38 23.42 9.13
N GLY A 8 -19.36 23.80 9.90
CA GLY A 8 -19.26 23.55 11.33
C GLY A 8 -18.63 22.21 11.71
N ARG A 9 -18.34 21.33 10.75
CA ARG A 9 -17.60 20.10 10.97
C ARG A 9 -16.11 20.34 11.02
N LEU A 10 -15.35 19.39 11.61
CA LEU A 10 -13.90 19.40 11.64
C LEU A 10 -13.34 19.41 10.21
N LYS A 11 -12.42 20.33 9.93
CA LYS A 11 -11.77 20.49 8.63
C LYS A 11 -10.57 19.55 8.52
N LEU A 12 -10.71 18.50 7.73
CA LEU A 12 -9.68 17.49 7.56
C LEU A 12 -9.05 17.60 6.17
N LEU A 13 -7.73 17.77 6.11
CA LEU A 13 -6.96 17.65 4.88
C LEU A 13 -6.29 16.27 4.82
N ILE A 14 -6.64 15.47 3.81
CA ILE A 14 -5.98 14.19 3.52
C ILE A 14 -5.00 14.42 2.37
N ILE A 15 -3.76 13.98 2.52
CA ILE A 15 -2.71 14.16 1.49
C ILE A 15 -2.24 12.79 1.03
N VAL A 16 -2.28 12.56 -0.28
CA VAL A 16 -1.83 11.33 -0.94
C VAL A 16 -0.95 11.66 -2.14
N GLY A 17 -0.14 10.71 -2.59
CA GLY A 17 0.74 10.93 -3.74
C GLY A 17 0.83 9.75 -4.69
N THR A 18 0.39 8.57 -4.27
CA THR A 18 0.55 7.34 -5.04
C THR A 18 -0.71 6.50 -5.03
N ARG A 19 -0.82 5.64 -6.05
CA ARG A 19 -1.92 4.68 -6.18
C ARG A 19 -2.10 3.77 -4.95
N PRO A 20 -1.06 3.16 -4.35
CA PRO A 20 -1.23 2.36 -3.15
C PRO A 20 -1.84 3.10 -1.97
N GLU A 21 -1.53 4.40 -1.80
CA GLU A 21 -2.14 5.23 -0.75
C GLU A 21 -3.64 5.41 -1.01
N ILE A 22 -4.02 5.70 -2.27
CA ILE A 22 -5.43 5.89 -2.66
C ILE A 22 -6.23 4.62 -2.41
N ILE A 23 -5.71 3.46 -2.82
CA ILE A 23 -6.38 2.16 -2.62
C ILE A 23 -6.60 1.92 -1.13
N ARG A 24 -5.54 1.99 -0.34
CA ARG A 24 -5.59 1.69 1.10
C ARG A 24 -6.47 2.69 1.87
N LEU A 25 -6.49 3.96 1.48
CA LEU A 25 -7.32 4.98 2.13
C LEU A 25 -8.75 5.06 1.59
N ALA A 26 -9.17 4.29 0.59
CA ALA A 26 -10.46 4.48 -0.06
C ALA A 26 -11.64 4.49 0.92
N ALA A 27 -11.74 3.48 1.78
CA ALA A 27 -12.78 3.41 2.79
C ALA A 27 -12.68 4.57 3.82
N VAL A 28 -11.46 4.93 4.21
CA VAL A 28 -11.20 6.05 5.15
C VAL A 28 -11.58 7.39 4.54
N ILE A 29 -11.19 7.64 3.28
CA ILE A 29 -11.53 8.89 2.57
C ILE A 29 -13.05 9.05 2.48
N ASN A 30 -13.78 8.01 2.04
CA ASN A 30 -15.24 8.04 1.92
C ASN A 30 -15.90 8.28 3.29
N LYS A 31 -15.44 7.63 4.34
CA LYS A 31 -15.93 7.81 5.70
C LYS A 31 -15.63 9.23 6.22
N CYS A 32 -14.42 9.73 6.00
CA CYS A 32 -14.05 11.10 6.40
C CYS A 32 -14.89 12.15 5.67
N ARG A 33 -15.14 12.00 4.37
CA ARG A 33 -16.02 12.91 3.61
C ARG A 33 -17.46 12.92 4.13
N THR A 34 -17.91 11.83 4.74
CA THR A 34 -19.25 11.76 5.36
C THR A 34 -19.33 12.59 6.64
N TYR A 35 -18.31 12.51 7.49
CA TYR A 35 -18.38 13.04 8.87
C TYR A 35 -17.59 14.33 9.08
N PHE A 36 -16.65 14.66 8.19
CA PHE A 36 -15.83 15.88 8.25
C PHE A 36 -16.09 16.79 7.06
N ASP A 37 -15.75 18.05 7.21
CA ASP A 37 -15.48 18.94 6.08
C ASP A 37 -14.10 18.54 5.55
N CYS A 38 -14.06 17.74 4.48
CA CYS A 38 -12.87 17.00 4.08
C CYS A 38 -12.39 17.45 2.70
N LEU A 39 -11.09 17.75 2.58
CA LEU A 39 -10.40 17.96 1.31
C LEU A 39 -9.39 16.84 1.10
N LEU A 40 -9.35 16.30 -0.12
CA LEU A 40 -8.33 15.35 -0.60
C LEU A 40 -7.36 16.07 -1.52
N ALA A 41 -6.09 16.10 -1.16
CA ALA A 41 -5.02 16.67 -1.96
C ALA A 41 -4.09 15.59 -2.49
N HIS A 42 -3.77 15.64 -3.79
CA HIS A 42 -2.85 14.74 -4.45
C HIS A 42 -1.56 15.48 -4.81
N THR A 43 -0.40 14.92 -4.44
CA THR A 43 0.90 15.58 -4.68
C THR A 43 1.32 15.57 -6.15
N GLY A 44 0.74 14.70 -6.97
CA GLY A 44 1.04 14.57 -8.39
C GLY A 44 2.10 13.53 -8.71
N GLN A 45 2.65 12.79 -7.71
CA GLN A 45 3.55 11.68 -7.99
C GLN A 45 2.83 10.56 -8.76
N ASN A 46 3.47 10.06 -9.83
CA ASN A 46 2.93 9.00 -10.68
C ASN A 46 1.52 9.28 -11.24
N TYR A 47 1.23 10.54 -11.54
CA TYR A 47 -0.05 10.91 -12.14
C TYR A 47 -0.08 10.57 -13.63
N ASP A 48 -0.46 9.34 -13.96
CA ASP A 48 -1.00 8.98 -15.26
C ASP A 48 -2.52 8.84 -15.10
N TYR A 49 -3.27 9.76 -15.69
CA TYR A 49 -4.73 9.81 -15.58
C TYR A 49 -5.38 8.48 -16.02
N ASN A 50 -4.81 7.81 -17.03
CA ASN A 50 -5.34 6.54 -17.52
C ASN A 50 -5.14 5.39 -16.54
N LEU A 51 -4.10 5.46 -15.70
CA LEU A 51 -3.82 4.44 -14.68
C LEU A 51 -4.54 4.75 -13.35
N ASN A 52 -4.71 6.00 -12.99
CA ASN A 52 -5.33 6.40 -11.71
C ASN A 52 -6.85 6.48 -11.79
N GLY A 53 -7.42 6.96 -12.91
CA GLY A 53 -8.88 7.11 -13.08
C GLY A 53 -9.67 5.83 -12.89
N VAL A 54 -9.11 4.67 -13.28
CA VAL A 54 -9.71 3.35 -13.05
C VAL A 54 -9.89 3.07 -11.56
N PHE A 55 -8.88 3.37 -10.74
CA PHE A 55 -8.94 3.11 -9.30
C PHE A 55 -9.94 4.01 -8.58
N PHE A 56 -10.03 5.29 -8.94
CA PHE A 56 -11.05 6.16 -8.37
C PHE A 56 -12.46 5.65 -8.68
N LYS A 57 -12.69 5.17 -9.91
CA LYS A 57 -13.97 4.59 -10.33
C LYS A 57 -14.25 3.27 -9.60
N ASP A 58 -13.31 2.32 -9.63
CA ASP A 58 -13.46 1.00 -8.99
C ASP A 58 -13.75 1.12 -7.50
N LEU A 59 -13.06 2.04 -6.82
CA LEU A 59 -13.18 2.27 -5.37
C LEU A 59 -14.28 3.28 -5.00
N LYS A 60 -15.09 3.72 -5.97
CA LYS A 60 -16.19 4.69 -5.78
C LYS A 60 -15.71 5.98 -5.07
N LEU A 61 -14.49 6.42 -5.39
CA LEU A 61 -13.90 7.65 -4.87
C LEU A 61 -14.20 8.82 -5.82
N ALA A 62 -14.54 9.97 -5.26
CA ALA A 62 -14.51 11.22 -6.01
C ALA A 62 -13.07 11.68 -6.21
N ASP A 63 -12.82 12.38 -7.32
CA ASP A 63 -11.52 12.94 -7.64
C ASP A 63 -10.92 13.78 -6.47
N PRO A 64 -9.60 13.91 -6.41
CA PRO A 64 -8.95 14.84 -5.48
C PRO A 64 -9.46 16.28 -5.69
N ASP A 65 -9.67 16.97 -4.58
CA ASP A 65 -10.10 18.37 -4.58
C ASP A 65 -8.96 19.32 -5.00
N VAL A 66 -7.70 18.87 -4.78
CA VAL A 66 -6.47 19.62 -5.10
C VAL A 66 -5.44 18.70 -5.75
N TYR A 67 -4.88 19.16 -6.88
CA TYR A 67 -3.67 18.59 -7.47
C TYR A 67 -2.50 19.56 -7.26
N MET A 68 -1.48 19.13 -6.52
CA MET A 68 -0.36 20.00 -6.14
C MET A 68 0.72 20.12 -7.22
N GLU A 69 0.76 19.18 -8.19
CA GLU A 69 1.78 19.15 -9.25
C GLU A 69 3.21 19.29 -8.69
N ALA A 70 3.52 18.50 -7.68
CA ALA A 70 4.77 18.64 -6.92
C ALA A 70 5.96 17.91 -7.58
N VAL A 71 5.78 17.19 -8.68
CA VAL A 71 6.86 16.50 -9.37
C VAL A 71 7.86 17.51 -9.90
N GLY A 72 9.12 17.35 -9.54
CA GLY A 72 10.25 18.13 -10.01
C GLY A 72 11.10 17.36 -11.02
N LYS A 73 12.19 17.96 -11.44
CA LYS A 73 13.14 17.34 -12.39
C LYS A 73 13.91 16.15 -11.80
N ASP A 74 14.02 16.12 -10.47
CA ASP A 74 14.70 15.06 -9.72
C ASP A 74 13.98 14.80 -8.39
N LEU A 75 14.46 13.82 -7.63
CA LEU A 75 13.88 13.43 -6.35
C LEU A 75 13.97 14.57 -5.33
N GLY A 76 15.09 15.27 -5.27
CA GLY A 76 15.29 16.36 -4.31
C GLY A 76 14.33 17.51 -4.55
N GLU A 77 14.14 17.92 -5.80
CA GLU A 77 13.16 18.96 -6.18
C GLU A 77 11.73 18.49 -5.90
N THR A 78 11.40 17.23 -6.18
CA THR A 78 10.08 16.67 -5.87
C THR A 78 9.78 16.73 -4.38
N MET A 79 10.72 16.27 -3.53
CA MET A 79 10.57 16.34 -2.06
C MET A 79 10.42 17.79 -1.58
N GLY A 80 11.26 18.70 -2.07
CA GLY A 80 11.18 20.13 -1.75
C GLY A 80 9.83 20.74 -2.16
N ASN A 81 9.36 20.44 -3.35
CA ASN A 81 8.06 20.91 -3.85
C ASN A 81 6.88 20.37 -3.03
N ILE A 82 6.92 19.09 -2.60
CA ILE A 82 5.88 18.51 -1.74
C ILE A 82 5.79 19.31 -0.45
N ILE A 83 6.90 19.57 0.22
CA ILE A 83 6.94 20.33 1.47
C ILE A 83 6.45 21.76 1.24
N ALA A 84 6.97 22.46 0.23
CA ALA A 84 6.63 23.85 -0.04
C ALA A 84 5.17 24.04 -0.43
N LYS A 85 4.66 23.23 -1.38
CA LYS A 85 3.30 23.36 -1.89
C LYS A 85 2.25 22.91 -0.87
N SER A 86 2.54 21.86 -0.08
CA SER A 86 1.65 21.46 1.01
C SER A 86 1.59 22.49 2.12
N TYR A 87 2.72 23.14 2.45
CA TYR A 87 2.75 24.25 3.40
C TYR A 87 1.86 25.41 2.92
N GLN A 88 2.02 25.82 1.66
CA GLN A 88 1.21 26.91 1.07
C GLN A 88 -0.28 26.54 1.06
N LEU A 89 -0.63 25.33 0.67
CA LEU A 89 -2.01 24.84 0.70
C LEU A 89 -2.59 24.94 2.12
N MET A 90 -1.87 24.46 3.14
CA MET A 90 -2.33 24.48 4.52
C MET A 90 -2.49 25.91 5.08
N VAL A 91 -1.63 26.85 4.70
CA VAL A 91 -1.79 28.27 5.04
C VAL A 91 -3.05 28.86 4.44
N GLU A 92 -3.38 28.47 3.22
CA GLU A 92 -4.54 28.96 2.49
C GLU A 92 -5.86 28.37 3.00
N VAL A 93 -5.95 27.02 3.09
CA VAL A 93 -7.20 26.33 3.45
C VAL A 93 -7.44 26.21 4.94
N LYS A 94 -6.39 26.31 5.77
CA LYS A 94 -6.43 26.29 7.25
C LYS A 94 -7.17 25.08 7.81
N PRO A 95 -6.66 23.85 7.62
CA PRO A 95 -7.28 22.65 8.15
C PRO A 95 -7.13 22.58 9.68
N ASP A 96 -8.07 21.90 10.34
CA ASP A 96 -7.99 21.61 11.78
C ASP A 96 -7.09 20.39 12.05
N ALA A 97 -6.96 19.49 11.06
CA ALA A 97 -6.13 18.29 11.13
C ALA A 97 -5.63 17.86 9.75
N VAL A 98 -4.51 17.14 9.72
CA VAL A 98 -3.94 16.51 8.52
C VAL A 98 -3.84 14.99 8.74
N LEU A 99 -4.24 14.21 7.73
CA LEU A 99 -4.09 12.77 7.68
C LEU A 99 -3.17 12.39 6.53
N VAL A 100 -2.17 11.55 6.81
CA VAL A 100 -1.30 10.89 5.84
C VAL A 100 -1.22 9.39 6.08
N LEU A 101 -0.78 8.63 5.07
CA LEU A 101 -0.60 7.19 5.17
C LEU A 101 0.78 6.77 4.67
N GLY A 102 1.47 6.00 5.48
CA GLY A 102 2.67 5.26 5.06
C GLY A 102 3.92 6.13 4.99
N ASP A 103 4.65 5.98 3.90
CA ASP A 103 6.07 6.29 3.83
C ASP A 103 6.52 6.88 2.50
N THR A 104 5.59 7.17 1.60
CA THR A 104 5.91 7.80 0.33
C THR A 104 6.33 9.27 0.55
N ASN A 105 6.89 9.90 -0.49
CA ASN A 105 7.32 11.30 -0.36
C ASN A 105 6.15 12.25 -0.04
N SER A 106 4.89 11.89 -0.36
CA SER A 106 3.70 12.67 -0.01
C SER A 106 3.61 12.92 1.50
N CYS A 107 4.05 11.94 2.32
CA CYS A 107 4.02 12.03 3.77
C CYS A 107 4.96 13.11 4.34
N LEU A 108 5.96 13.57 3.58
CA LEU A 108 6.83 14.68 3.99
C LEU A 108 6.08 16.02 4.12
N SER A 109 4.87 16.11 3.60
CA SER A 109 3.94 17.23 3.81
C SER A 109 3.69 17.52 5.31
N VAL A 110 3.84 16.51 6.18
CA VAL A 110 3.68 16.69 7.64
C VAL A 110 4.70 17.62 8.26
N ILE A 111 5.86 17.86 7.60
CA ILE A 111 6.83 18.87 8.03
C ILE A 111 6.19 20.26 8.03
N GLY A 112 5.44 20.58 6.97
CA GLY A 112 4.68 21.82 6.87
C GLY A 112 3.58 21.92 7.94
N ALA A 113 2.80 20.86 8.11
CA ALA A 113 1.75 20.78 9.14
C ALA A 113 2.30 21.01 10.55
N LYS A 114 3.45 20.38 10.86
CA LYS A 114 4.12 20.55 12.15
C LYS A 114 4.52 21.98 12.41
N ARG A 115 5.06 22.68 11.41
CA ARG A 115 5.45 24.08 11.51
C ARG A 115 4.26 25.04 11.67
N LEU A 116 3.10 24.65 11.14
CA LEU A 116 1.84 25.40 11.26
C LEU A 116 1.04 25.03 12.51
N HIS A 117 1.56 24.14 13.36
CA HIS A 117 0.89 23.63 14.55
C HIS A 117 -0.47 23.00 14.26
N ILE A 118 -0.57 22.28 13.13
CA ILE A 118 -1.76 21.53 12.75
C ILE A 118 -1.60 20.10 13.26
N PRO A 119 -2.57 19.54 14.00
CA PRO A 119 -2.57 18.13 14.42
C PRO A 119 -2.36 17.16 13.28
N ILE A 120 -1.41 16.23 13.42
CA ILE A 120 -1.00 15.28 12.40
C ILE A 120 -1.37 13.87 12.83
N PHE A 121 -2.12 13.17 11.97
CA PHE A 121 -2.49 11.77 12.11
C PHE A 121 -1.75 10.96 11.03
N HIS A 122 -0.98 9.96 11.45
CA HIS A 122 -0.18 9.14 10.56
C HIS A 122 -0.64 7.68 10.61
N MET A 123 -1.26 7.19 9.55
CA MET A 123 -1.62 5.78 9.39
C MET A 123 -0.43 4.98 8.85
N GLU A 124 -0.41 3.68 9.12
CA GLU A 124 0.71 2.78 8.81
C GLU A 124 1.98 3.13 9.61
N ALA A 125 1.82 3.81 10.73
CA ALA A 125 2.92 4.21 11.59
C ALA A 125 3.61 3.00 12.24
N GLY A 126 4.93 3.09 12.40
CA GLY A 126 5.73 2.08 13.10
C GLY A 126 6.13 0.86 12.30
N ASN A 127 5.77 0.76 11.03
CA ASN A 127 6.26 -0.31 10.17
C ASN A 127 7.78 -0.16 9.94
N ARG A 128 8.52 -1.27 9.99
CA ARG A 128 9.98 -1.30 9.82
C ARG A 128 10.39 -2.53 9.04
N CYS A 129 11.16 -2.36 7.97
CA CYS A 129 11.83 -3.45 7.28
C CYS A 129 13.32 -3.57 7.66
N LYS A 130 13.87 -2.58 8.37
CA LYS A 130 15.27 -2.50 8.81
C LYS A 130 16.28 -2.49 7.65
N ASP A 131 15.84 -2.09 6.46
CA ASP A 131 16.69 -1.91 5.29
C ASP A 131 16.79 -0.40 4.98
N GLU A 132 17.91 0.20 5.39
CA GLU A 132 18.15 1.64 5.24
C GLU A 132 18.47 2.04 3.79
N CYS A 133 18.65 1.07 2.88
CA CYS A 133 18.75 1.35 1.45
C CYS A 133 17.40 1.74 0.82
N LEU A 134 16.30 1.44 1.52
CA LEU A 134 14.96 1.83 1.07
C LEU A 134 14.68 3.29 1.44
N PRO A 135 14.37 4.17 0.47
CA PRO A 135 14.05 5.57 0.75
C PRO A 135 12.84 5.72 1.69
N GLU A 136 11.91 4.79 1.59
CA GLU A 136 10.72 4.72 2.45
C GLU A 136 11.07 4.55 3.94
N GLU A 137 12.14 3.85 4.28
CA GLU A 137 12.54 3.66 5.68
C GLU A 137 12.96 4.98 6.33
N THR A 138 13.60 5.87 5.58
CA THR A 138 13.92 7.23 6.03
C THR A 138 12.64 8.04 6.25
N ASN A 139 11.71 8.03 5.29
CA ASN A 139 10.45 8.74 5.39
C ASN A 139 9.61 8.27 6.59
N ARG A 140 9.51 6.95 6.82
CA ARG A 140 8.79 6.37 7.97
C ARG A 140 9.29 6.96 9.28
N ARG A 141 10.60 6.95 9.49
CA ARG A 141 11.21 7.45 10.74
C ARG A 141 10.92 8.93 10.95
N ILE A 142 11.03 9.75 9.90
CA ILE A 142 10.71 11.18 9.97
C ILE A 142 9.24 11.38 10.35
N VAL A 143 8.34 10.73 9.61
CA VAL A 143 6.90 10.94 9.76
C VAL A 143 6.39 10.43 11.10
N ASP A 144 6.85 9.26 11.56
CA ASP A 144 6.50 8.71 12.88
C ASP A 144 6.86 9.68 14.02
N ILE A 145 8.08 10.23 13.97
CA ILE A 145 8.61 11.07 15.05
C ILE A 145 7.87 12.40 15.14
N ILE A 146 7.54 13.01 14.01
CA ILE A 146 6.94 14.35 13.99
C ILE A 146 5.42 14.33 14.04
N SER A 147 4.77 13.19 13.78
CA SER A 147 3.32 13.06 13.89
C SER A 147 2.84 13.17 15.33
N ASP A 148 1.65 13.73 15.53
CA ASP A 148 1.08 13.93 16.85
C ASP A 148 0.34 12.70 17.34
N VAL A 149 -0.31 11.96 16.41
CA VAL A 149 -1.02 10.70 16.69
C VAL A 149 -0.61 9.67 15.65
N ASN A 150 -0.05 8.56 16.11
CA ASN A 150 0.36 7.44 15.30
C ASN A 150 -0.71 6.33 15.31
N LEU A 151 -1.16 5.94 14.11
CA LEU A 151 -2.16 4.92 13.88
C LEU A 151 -1.46 3.69 13.29
N ALA A 152 -0.98 2.82 14.16
CA ALA A 152 -0.27 1.60 13.80
C ALA A 152 -1.26 0.54 13.27
N TYR A 153 -0.80 -0.31 12.35
CA TYR A 153 -1.62 -1.44 11.89
C TYR A 153 -1.65 -2.57 12.91
N SER A 154 -0.54 -2.81 13.60
CA SER A 154 -0.38 -3.99 14.47
C SER A 154 0.32 -3.65 15.80
N GLU A 155 0.27 -4.60 16.72
CA GLU A 155 1.03 -4.54 17.97
C GLU A 155 2.54 -4.54 17.72
N HIS A 156 3.04 -5.18 16.67
CA HIS A 156 4.45 -5.11 16.30
C HIS A 156 4.86 -3.67 15.98
N ALA A 157 4.08 -3.00 15.14
CA ALA A 157 4.32 -1.61 14.78
C ALA A 157 4.24 -0.67 16.00
N ARG A 158 3.25 -0.86 16.89
CA ARG A 158 3.14 -0.08 18.13
C ARG A 158 4.34 -0.27 19.05
N ARG A 159 4.89 -1.47 19.14
CA ARG A 159 6.11 -1.73 19.95
C ARG A 159 7.31 -1.00 19.37
N TYR A 160 7.50 -1.00 18.05
CA TYR A 160 8.57 -0.22 17.43
C TYR A 160 8.46 1.27 17.71
N LEU A 161 7.25 1.82 17.70
CA LEU A 161 7.02 3.24 18.06
C LEU A 161 7.36 3.50 19.53
N ALA A 162 6.99 2.59 20.43
CA ALA A 162 7.32 2.69 21.86
C ALA A 162 8.84 2.62 22.10
N ASP A 163 9.55 1.76 21.37
CA ASP A 163 11.02 1.64 21.44
C ASP A 163 11.71 2.91 20.93
N CYS A 164 11.08 3.66 20.02
CA CYS A 164 11.53 4.99 19.59
C CYS A 164 11.21 6.11 20.61
N GLY A 165 10.61 5.79 21.76
CA GLY A 165 10.24 6.76 22.79
C GLY A 165 9.02 7.60 22.46
N LEU A 166 8.18 7.18 21.52
CA LEU A 166 6.97 7.90 21.14
C LEU A 166 5.84 7.73 22.17
N PRO A 167 4.95 8.72 22.33
CA PRO A 167 3.93 8.70 23.38
C PRO A 167 2.94 7.56 23.18
N LYS A 168 2.82 6.67 24.17
CA LYS A 168 1.89 5.53 24.15
C LYS A 168 0.43 5.98 24.11
N GLU A 169 0.11 7.08 24.80
CA GLU A 169 -1.22 7.68 24.88
C GLU A 169 -1.70 8.33 23.58
N ARG A 170 -0.83 8.41 22.57
CA ARG A 170 -1.13 8.93 21.23
C ARG A 170 -0.74 7.93 20.13
N THR A 171 -0.64 6.66 20.49
CA THR A 171 -0.34 5.56 19.56
C THR A 171 -1.42 4.49 19.66
N TYR A 172 -2.18 4.30 18.58
CA TYR A 172 -3.32 3.40 18.53
C TYR A 172 -3.14 2.32 17.48
N VAL A 173 -3.54 1.09 17.79
CA VAL A 173 -3.64 0.02 16.78
C VAL A 173 -5.01 0.11 16.15
N THR A 174 -5.04 0.46 14.86
CA THR A 174 -6.29 0.58 14.09
C THR A 174 -6.57 -0.65 13.23
N GLY A 175 -5.55 -1.44 12.96
CA GLY A 175 -5.59 -2.45 11.91
C GLY A 175 -5.26 -1.87 10.53
N SER A 176 -5.04 -2.76 9.55
CA SER A 176 -4.86 -2.35 8.16
C SER A 176 -6.20 -1.98 7.52
N PRO A 177 -6.30 -0.86 6.80
CA PRO A 177 -7.52 -0.50 6.10
C PRO A 177 -7.80 -1.37 4.85
N MET A 178 -6.86 -2.21 4.43
CA MET A 178 -6.98 -3.02 3.22
C MET A 178 -8.15 -4.02 3.31
N ALA A 179 -8.36 -4.64 4.49
CA ALA A 179 -9.46 -5.59 4.68
C ALA A 179 -10.82 -4.93 4.46
N GLU A 180 -11.03 -3.72 4.98
CA GLU A 180 -12.28 -2.97 4.78
C GLU A 180 -12.50 -2.64 3.30
N VAL A 181 -11.44 -2.26 2.58
CA VAL A 181 -11.52 -1.98 1.13
C VAL A 181 -11.82 -3.25 0.34
N LEU A 182 -11.13 -4.36 0.62
CA LEU A 182 -11.37 -5.65 -0.05
C LEU A 182 -12.79 -6.16 0.23
N HIS A 183 -13.25 -6.07 1.48
CA HIS A 183 -14.60 -6.51 1.86
C HIS A 183 -15.69 -5.70 1.14
N GLN A 184 -15.56 -4.38 1.07
CA GLN A 184 -16.49 -3.50 0.37
C GLN A 184 -16.54 -3.75 -1.14
N ASN A 185 -15.51 -4.36 -1.73
CA ASN A 185 -15.39 -4.65 -3.16
C ASN A 185 -15.45 -6.15 -3.48
N LEU A 186 -15.64 -7.02 -2.49
CA LEU A 186 -15.60 -8.47 -2.70
C LEU A 186 -16.63 -8.96 -3.74
N PRO A 187 -17.88 -8.46 -3.77
CA PRO A 187 -18.83 -8.86 -4.80
C PRO A 187 -18.38 -8.51 -6.22
N GLU A 188 -17.78 -7.35 -6.44
CA GLU A 188 -17.24 -6.92 -7.72
C GLU A 188 -15.98 -7.69 -8.11
N ILE A 189 -15.14 -8.06 -7.13
CA ILE A 189 -13.98 -8.93 -7.32
C ILE A 189 -14.42 -10.32 -7.80
N GLU A 190 -15.39 -10.92 -7.13
CA GLU A 190 -15.94 -12.26 -7.48
C GLU A 190 -16.65 -12.27 -8.83
N ALA A 191 -17.31 -11.16 -9.18
CA ALA A 191 -18.05 -11.00 -10.43
C ALA A 191 -17.15 -10.66 -11.65
N SER A 192 -15.83 -10.44 -11.45
CA SER A 192 -14.93 -10.08 -12.54
C SER A 192 -14.82 -11.20 -13.59
N ASP A 193 -14.94 -10.83 -14.85
CA ASP A 193 -14.83 -11.70 -16.02
C ASP A 193 -13.38 -11.78 -16.56
N ILE A 194 -12.40 -11.34 -15.81
CA ILE A 194 -11.00 -11.21 -16.24
C ILE A 194 -10.42 -12.52 -16.78
N HIS A 195 -10.77 -13.66 -16.21
CA HIS A 195 -10.31 -14.95 -16.69
C HIS A 195 -10.75 -15.22 -18.13
N ALA A 196 -12.00 -14.92 -18.46
CA ALA A 196 -12.52 -15.07 -19.82
C ALA A 196 -11.84 -14.06 -20.78
N ARG A 197 -11.65 -12.80 -20.35
CA ARG A 197 -10.97 -11.78 -21.15
C ARG A 197 -9.54 -12.12 -21.48
N LEU A 198 -8.82 -12.79 -20.56
CA LEU A 198 -7.41 -13.14 -20.74
C LEU A 198 -7.22 -14.60 -21.22
N GLY A 199 -8.29 -15.38 -21.36
CA GLY A 199 -8.21 -16.79 -21.73
C GLY A 199 -7.47 -17.64 -20.68
N LEU A 200 -7.55 -17.28 -19.40
CA LEU A 200 -6.91 -17.98 -18.28
C LEU A 200 -7.91 -18.91 -17.59
N GLU A 201 -7.42 -20.08 -17.17
CA GLU A 201 -8.19 -21.04 -16.37
C GLU A 201 -7.81 -20.90 -14.89
N LYS A 202 -8.82 -20.83 -14.02
CA LYS A 202 -8.63 -20.77 -12.56
C LYS A 202 -7.75 -21.91 -12.05
N GLY A 203 -6.78 -21.59 -11.21
CA GLY A 203 -5.83 -22.54 -10.66
C GLY A 203 -4.74 -23.01 -11.64
N LYS A 204 -4.71 -22.52 -12.89
CA LYS A 204 -3.74 -22.92 -13.92
C LYS A 204 -2.90 -21.77 -14.46
N TYR A 205 -2.56 -20.82 -13.65
CA TYR A 205 -1.63 -19.74 -13.93
C TYR A 205 -0.96 -19.23 -12.65
N ILE A 206 0.22 -18.69 -12.80
CA ILE A 206 0.91 -17.97 -11.73
C ILE A 206 0.68 -16.47 -11.95
N LEU A 207 0.28 -15.74 -10.90
CA LEU A 207 0.19 -14.29 -10.93
C LEU A 207 1.50 -13.70 -10.40
N LEU A 208 2.19 -12.93 -11.25
CA LEU A 208 3.46 -12.28 -10.91
C LEU A 208 3.30 -10.76 -10.86
N SER A 209 3.80 -10.16 -9.79
CA SER A 209 3.99 -8.71 -9.67
C SER A 209 5.39 -8.41 -9.15
N ALA A 210 6.24 -7.81 -9.98
CA ALA A 210 7.62 -7.47 -9.65
C ALA A 210 7.95 -6.08 -10.18
N HIS A 211 8.07 -5.10 -9.30
CA HIS A 211 8.24 -3.70 -9.67
C HIS A 211 9.16 -2.91 -8.74
N ARG A 212 9.61 -3.50 -7.62
CA ARG A 212 10.46 -2.80 -6.67
C ARG A 212 11.86 -2.56 -7.23
N GLU A 213 12.40 -1.39 -6.90
CA GLU A 213 13.72 -0.94 -7.35
C GLU A 213 14.82 -1.92 -6.95
N GLU A 214 14.78 -2.43 -5.72
CA GLU A 214 15.74 -3.40 -5.20
C GLU A 214 15.85 -4.67 -6.05
N ASN A 215 14.76 -5.08 -6.71
CA ASN A 215 14.72 -6.27 -7.55
C ASN A 215 15.12 -6.01 -9.01
N ILE A 216 14.95 -4.79 -9.50
CA ILE A 216 15.10 -4.47 -10.93
C ILE A 216 16.25 -3.52 -11.24
N ASP A 217 16.76 -2.72 -10.30
CA ASP A 217 17.71 -1.65 -10.63
C ASP A 217 19.14 -2.14 -10.82
N THR A 218 19.57 -3.14 -10.07
CA THR A 218 20.89 -3.75 -10.29
C THR A 218 20.81 -4.85 -11.33
N GLU A 219 21.83 -4.95 -12.19
CA GLU A 219 21.90 -6.00 -13.22
C GLU A 219 21.86 -7.40 -12.61
N LYS A 220 22.57 -7.59 -11.51
CA LYS A 220 22.62 -8.88 -10.80
C LYS A 220 21.23 -9.31 -10.33
N ASN A 221 20.49 -8.44 -9.65
CA ASN A 221 19.17 -8.78 -9.12
C ASN A 221 18.16 -8.96 -10.26
N PHE A 222 18.23 -8.10 -11.27
CA PHE A 222 17.42 -8.22 -12.47
C PHE A 222 17.58 -9.58 -13.15
N LEU A 223 18.83 -10.00 -13.42
CA LEU A 223 19.10 -11.30 -14.05
C LEU A 223 18.67 -12.46 -13.15
N SER A 224 18.92 -12.38 -11.84
CA SER A 224 18.48 -13.41 -10.89
C SER A 224 16.96 -13.59 -10.91
N LEU A 225 16.21 -12.50 -10.79
CA LEU A 225 14.75 -12.50 -10.79
C LEU A 225 14.17 -13.08 -12.09
N PHE A 226 14.60 -12.58 -13.25
CA PHE A 226 14.02 -13.01 -14.53
C PHE A 226 14.46 -14.42 -14.95
N THR A 227 15.64 -14.87 -14.49
CA THR A 227 16.05 -16.27 -14.61
C THR A 227 15.16 -17.16 -13.75
N ALA A 228 14.82 -16.76 -12.54
CA ALA A 228 13.92 -17.49 -11.66
C ALA A 228 12.48 -17.55 -12.23
N ILE A 229 12.01 -16.47 -12.87
CA ILE A 229 10.70 -16.43 -13.55
C ILE A 229 10.67 -17.44 -14.71
N ASN A 230 11.71 -17.49 -15.55
CA ASN A 230 11.81 -18.45 -16.64
C ASN A 230 11.86 -19.90 -16.09
N ALA A 231 12.59 -20.14 -15.00
CA ALA A 231 12.65 -21.45 -14.36
C ALA A 231 11.27 -21.89 -13.80
N MET A 232 10.48 -20.96 -13.27
CA MET A 232 9.08 -21.25 -12.88
C MET A 232 8.23 -21.62 -14.09
N ALA A 233 8.32 -20.87 -15.19
CA ALA A 233 7.58 -21.16 -16.41
C ALA A 233 7.90 -22.54 -16.95
N GLU A 234 9.17 -22.93 -16.96
CA GLU A 234 9.62 -24.26 -17.38
C GLU A 234 9.12 -25.36 -16.46
N LYS A 235 9.25 -25.16 -15.13
CA LYS A 235 8.91 -26.19 -14.15
C LYS A 235 7.41 -26.50 -14.07
N TYR A 236 6.57 -25.46 -14.05
CA TYR A 236 5.13 -25.63 -13.86
C TYR A 236 4.35 -25.76 -15.16
N ASP A 237 4.98 -25.49 -16.30
CA ASP A 237 4.40 -25.56 -17.65
C ASP A 237 3.03 -24.89 -17.78
N MET A 238 2.87 -23.72 -17.18
CA MET A 238 1.64 -22.94 -17.19
C MET A 238 1.91 -21.44 -17.46
N PRO A 239 0.88 -20.66 -17.85
CA PRO A 239 1.02 -19.22 -18.01
C PRO A 239 1.49 -18.53 -16.72
N ILE A 240 2.43 -17.60 -16.85
CA ILE A 240 2.77 -16.63 -15.80
C ILE A 240 2.25 -15.29 -16.25
N LEU A 241 1.17 -14.81 -15.64
CA LEU A 241 0.66 -13.47 -15.92
C LEU A 241 1.47 -12.44 -15.12
N TYR A 242 2.32 -11.72 -15.83
CA TYR A 242 3.17 -10.70 -15.25
C TYR A 242 2.51 -9.32 -15.35
N SER A 243 1.98 -8.81 -14.23
CA SER A 243 1.52 -7.43 -14.11
C SER A 243 2.75 -6.50 -14.17
N CYS A 244 3.11 -6.11 -15.39
CA CYS A 244 4.39 -5.48 -15.71
C CYS A 244 4.27 -3.96 -15.69
N HIS A 245 4.92 -3.32 -14.72
CA HIS A 245 5.00 -1.86 -14.67
C HIS A 245 5.79 -1.33 -15.88
N PRO A 246 5.46 -0.17 -16.47
CA PRO A 246 6.16 0.40 -17.63
C PRO A 246 7.69 0.50 -17.46
N ARG A 247 8.17 0.79 -16.24
CA ARG A 247 9.61 0.82 -15.92
C ARG A 247 10.25 -0.55 -16.11
N SER A 248 9.64 -1.61 -15.60
CA SER A 248 10.15 -2.98 -15.71
C SER A 248 10.15 -3.44 -17.17
N ARG A 249 9.12 -3.09 -17.94
CA ARG A 249 9.04 -3.38 -19.37
C ARG A 249 10.18 -2.73 -20.15
N LYS A 250 10.39 -1.41 -19.97
CA LYS A 250 11.49 -0.69 -20.61
C LYS A 250 12.85 -1.30 -20.31
N ARG A 251 13.07 -1.74 -19.07
CA ARG A 251 14.31 -2.37 -18.66
C ARG A 251 14.50 -3.75 -19.30
N LEU A 252 13.44 -4.56 -19.37
CA LEU A 252 13.47 -5.85 -20.09
C LEU A 252 13.82 -5.67 -21.56
N GLU A 253 13.17 -4.73 -22.24
CA GLU A 253 13.48 -4.39 -23.64
C GLU A 253 14.94 -3.95 -23.82
N ALA A 254 15.41 -3.06 -22.94
CA ALA A 254 16.79 -2.55 -23.00
C ALA A 254 17.85 -3.61 -22.69
N SER A 255 17.55 -4.59 -21.83
CA SER A 255 18.48 -5.65 -21.44
C SER A 255 18.66 -6.73 -22.50
N GLY A 256 17.72 -6.87 -23.44
CA GLY A 256 17.68 -7.97 -24.40
C GLY A 256 17.41 -9.33 -23.77
N PHE A 257 17.01 -9.39 -22.47
CA PHE A 257 16.69 -10.64 -21.79
C PHE A 257 15.46 -11.30 -22.43
N LYS A 258 15.55 -12.59 -22.72
CA LYS A 258 14.44 -13.35 -23.32
C LYS A 258 13.61 -14.05 -22.25
N LEU A 259 12.39 -13.58 -22.09
CA LEU A 259 11.39 -14.26 -21.27
C LEU A 259 10.93 -15.55 -21.97
N ASP A 260 10.59 -16.54 -21.16
CA ASP A 260 9.90 -17.74 -21.66
C ASP A 260 8.57 -17.34 -22.31
N ARG A 261 8.14 -18.08 -23.34
CA ARG A 261 6.89 -17.80 -24.09
C ARG A 261 5.62 -17.87 -23.24
N ARG A 262 5.66 -18.55 -22.09
CA ARG A 262 4.57 -18.65 -21.13
C ARG A 262 4.44 -17.45 -20.21
N VAL A 263 5.44 -16.56 -20.20
CA VAL A 263 5.39 -15.30 -19.42
C VAL A 263 4.66 -14.25 -20.24
N ILE A 264 3.44 -13.93 -19.82
CA ILE A 264 2.56 -12.97 -20.47
C ILE A 264 2.72 -11.61 -19.77
N GLN A 265 3.39 -10.66 -20.42
CA GLN A 265 3.51 -9.30 -19.92
C GLN A 265 2.19 -8.55 -20.15
N HIS A 266 1.54 -8.14 -19.07
CA HIS A 266 0.29 -7.40 -19.11
C HIS A 266 0.46 -6.02 -18.46
N GLU A 267 -0.25 -5.01 -18.98
CA GLU A 267 -0.38 -3.73 -18.31
C GLU A 267 -0.95 -3.90 -16.89
N PRO A 268 -0.64 -2.99 -15.94
CA PRO A 268 -1.23 -3.06 -14.62
C PRO A 268 -2.75 -3.11 -14.68
N LEU A 269 -3.31 -4.09 -13.97
CA LEU A 269 -4.75 -4.34 -13.92
C LEU A 269 -5.47 -3.41 -12.94
N GLY A 270 -6.78 -3.24 -13.12
CA GLY A 270 -7.65 -2.59 -12.15
C GLY A 270 -7.76 -3.38 -10.84
N PHE A 271 -8.32 -2.75 -9.81
CA PHE A 271 -8.39 -3.32 -8.47
C PHE A 271 -9.18 -4.63 -8.42
N HIS A 272 -10.37 -4.65 -9.00
CA HIS A 272 -11.24 -5.84 -9.01
C HIS A 272 -10.62 -7.00 -9.79
N ASP A 273 -10.09 -6.73 -10.99
CA ASP A 273 -9.49 -7.73 -11.86
C ASP A 273 -8.24 -8.36 -11.25
N TYR A 274 -7.35 -7.53 -10.67
CA TYR A 274 -6.14 -8.03 -10.02
C TYR A 274 -6.45 -8.95 -8.84
N ASN A 275 -7.38 -8.53 -7.98
CA ASN A 275 -7.77 -9.32 -6.81
C ASN A 275 -8.54 -10.59 -7.20
N CYS A 276 -9.35 -10.56 -8.27
CA CYS A 276 -9.99 -11.76 -8.81
C CYS A 276 -8.95 -12.78 -9.31
N LEU A 277 -7.92 -12.31 -10.02
CA LEU A 277 -6.82 -13.18 -10.45
C LEU A 277 -6.01 -13.72 -9.27
N GLN A 278 -5.74 -12.88 -8.26
CA GLN A 278 -5.00 -13.26 -7.07
C GLN A 278 -5.72 -14.38 -6.30
N MET A 279 -7.01 -14.22 -6.08
CA MET A 279 -7.86 -15.19 -5.37
C MET A 279 -7.94 -16.56 -6.07
N ASN A 280 -7.73 -16.61 -7.39
CA ASN A 280 -7.90 -17.82 -8.20
C ASN A 280 -6.59 -18.33 -8.83
N ALA A 281 -5.43 -17.81 -8.43
CA ALA A 281 -4.13 -18.21 -8.97
C ALA A 281 -3.67 -19.56 -8.43
N PHE A 282 -2.88 -20.31 -9.24
CA PHE A 282 -2.10 -21.46 -8.75
C PHE A 282 -1.11 -21.03 -7.66
N ALA A 283 -0.44 -19.90 -7.88
CA ALA A 283 0.42 -19.24 -6.90
C ALA A 283 0.49 -17.75 -7.21
N VAL A 284 0.67 -16.92 -6.18
CA VAL A 284 0.91 -15.49 -6.29
C VAL A 284 2.33 -15.21 -5.88
N VAL A 285 3.12 -14.64 -6.80
CA VAL A 285 4.52 -14.26 -6.58
C VAL A 285 4.62 -12.75 -6.69
N SER A 286 4.97 -12.07 -5.59
CA SER A 286 4.90 -10.61 -5.58
C SER A 286 5.95 -9.98 -4.66
N ASP A 287 6.44 -8.78 -5.04
CA ASP A 287 7.22 -7.90 -4.16
C ASP A 287 6.37 -6.79 -3.49
N SER A 288 5.06 -6.87 -3.65
CA SER A 288 4.13 -5.90 -3.04
C SER A 288 4.13 -5.99 -1.52
N GLY A 289 4.16 -4.83 -0.84
CA GLY A 289 4.00 -4.76 0.61
C GLY A 289 2.59 -5.14 1.10
N THR A 290 1.59 -5.18 0.22
CA THR A 290 0.20 -5.53 0.57
C THR A 290 -0.10 -7.02 0.47
N LEU A 291 0.77 -7.82 -0.16
CA LEU A 291 0.57 -9.27 -0.30
C LEU A 291 0.22 -9.98 1.03
N PRO A 292 0.89 -9.70 2.17
CA PRO A 292 0.53 -10.33 3.44
C PRO A 292 -0.87 -9.93 3.95
N GLU A 293 -1.29 -8.68 3.71
CA GLU A 293 -2.62 -8.18 4.10
C GLU A 293 -3.70 -8.84 3.25
N GLU A 294 -3.48 -8.93 1.93
CA GLU A 294 -4.37 -9.57 0.97
C GLU A 294 -4.50 -11.08 1.24
N SER A 295 -3.38 -11.78 1.44
CA SER A 295 -3.37 -13.20 1.80
C SER A 295 -4.13 -13.47 3.10
N SER A 296 -3.93 -12.63 4.12
CA SER A 296 -4.65 -12.72 5.39
C SER A 296 -6.16 -12.54 5.20
N PHE A 297 -6.57 -11.50 4.48
CA PHE A 297 -7.96 -11.22 4.19
C PHE A 297 -8.63 -12.36 3.40
N PHE A 298 -8.06 -12.76 2.27
CA PHE A 298 -8.66 -13.82 1.44
C PHE A 298 -8.75 -15.16 2.17
N THR A 299 -7.78 -15.48 3.03
CA THR A 299 -7.87 -16.65 3.92
C THR A 299 -9.06 -16.53 4.86
N SER A 300 -9.32 -15.33 5.42
CA SER A 300 -10.43 -15.11 6.35
C SER A 300 -11.82 -15.27 5.74
N VAL A 301 -11.94 -15.02 4.43
CA VAL A 301 -13.20 -15.14 3.67
C VAL A 301 -13.31 -16.45 2.88
N GLY A 302 -12.40 -17.40 3.11
CA GLY A 302 -12.48 -18.74 2.52
C GLY A 302 -11.85 -18.90 1.13
N HIS A 303 -11.02 -17.93 0.70
CA HIS A 303 -10.30 -17.96 -0.56
C HIS A 303 -8.77 -17.93 -0.38
N PRO A 304 -8.17 -18.85 0.39
CA PRO A 304 -6.73 -18.89 0.58
C PRO A 304 -6.01 -19.18 -0.74
N PHE A 305 -4.85 -18.57 -0.92
CA PHE A 305 -3.98 -18.80 -2.07
C PHE A 305 -2.52 -18.91 -1.65
N PRO A 306 -1.67 -19.67 -2.38
CA PRO A 306 -0.22 -19.69 -2.13
C PRO A 306 0.40 -18.31 -2.36
N ALA A 307 0.86 -17.66 -1.29
CA ALA A 307 1.41 -16.31 -1.32
C ALA A 307 2.94 -16.33 -1.12
N ILE A 308 3.70 -15.92 -2.13
CA ILE A 308 5.16 -15.94 -2.12
C ILE A 308 5.70 -14.52 -2.35
N CYS A 309 6.41 -13.99 -1.36
CA CYS A 309 7.05 -12.69 -1.42
C CYS A 309 8.48 -12.83 -1.96
N ILE A 310 8.78 -12.17 -3.07
CA ILE A 310 10.11 -12.14 -3.70
C ILE A 310 10.97 -10.99 -3.14
N ARG A 311 11.01 -10.89 -1.82
CA ARG A 311 11.85 -9.95 -1.08
C ARG A 311 12.73 -10.71 -0.08
N THR A 312 13.72 -10.03 0.49
CA THR A 312 14.61 -10.56 1.53
C THR A 312 14.22 -10.09 2.93
N SER A 313 13.30 -9.14 3.03
CA SER A 313 12.79 -8.57 4.27
C SER A 313 11.31 -8.22 4.16
N THR A 314 10.67 -8.00 5.29
CA THR A 314 9.27 -7.54 5.33
C THR A 314 9.08 -6.52 6.45
N GLU A 315 8.24 -5.55 6.20
CA GLU A 315 7.70 -4.63 7.21
C GLU A 315 6.44 -5.18 7.92
N ARG A 316 6.10 -6.45 7.67
CA ARG A 316 4.91 -7.15 8.17
C ARG A 316 5.27 -8.43 8.94
N PRO A 317 6.07 -8.38 10.02
CA PRO A 317 6.52 -9.57 10.74
C PRO A 317 5.35 -10.36 11.35
N GLU A 318 4.27 -9.69 11.72
CA GLU A 318 3.05 -10.30 12.24
C GLU A 318 2.40 -11.30 11.27
N ALA A 319 2.56 -11.08 9.97
CA ALA A 319 2.03 -12.00 8.97
C ALA A 319 2.86 -13.30 8.87
N LEU A 320 4.16 -13.24 9.17
CA LEU A 320 5.00 -14.44 9.33
C LEU A 320 4.65 -15.18 10.63
N ASP A 321 4.38 -14.48 11.72
CA ASP A 321 3.92 -15.09 12.98
C ASP A 321 2.61 -15.89 12.79
N LYS A 322 1.82 -15.53 11.79
CA LYS A 322 0.55 -16.16 11.43
C LYS A 322 0.63 -17.08 10.21
N ALA A 323 1.83 -17.25 9.64
CA ALA A 323 2.08 -18.10 8.47
C ALA A 323 1.23 -17.74 7.23
N CYS A 324 0.94 -16.43 7.01
CA CYS A 324 0.09 -15.99 5.90
C CYS A 324 0.80 -16.01 4.55
N PHE A 325 2.13 -16.00 4.50
CA PHE A 325 2.90 -15.95 3.27
C PHE A 325 4.32 -16.46 3.46
N PHE A 326 5.04 -16.69 2.34
CA PHE A 326 6.44 -17.08 2.31
C PHE A 326 7.32 -15.91 1.88
N ILE A 327 8.53 -15.80 2.43
CA ILE A 327 9.59 -14.95 1.90
C ILE A 327 10.60 -15.85 1.18
N ALA A 328 10.78 -15.63 -0.12
CA ALA A 328 11.60 -16.51 -0.96
C ALA A 328 12.87 -15.83 -1.50
N GLY A 329 12.93 -14.50 -1.55
CA GLY A 329 13.96 -13.81 -2.33
C GLY A 329 13.76 -13.98 -3.84
N ILE A 330 14.82 -13.75 -4.61
CA ILE A 330 14.79 -13.67 -6.08
C ILE A 330 15.67 -14.72 -6.77
N ASP A 331 16.32 -15.62 -6.05
CA ASP A 331 17.08 -16.70 -6.69
C ASP A 331 16.18 -17.89 -7.05
N SER A 332 16.53 -18.58 -8.15
CA SER A 332 15.70 -19.65 -8.71
C SER A 332 15.49 -20.80 -7.73
N GLY A 333 16.52 -21.20 -6.99
CA GLY A 333 16.43 -22.33 -6.06
C GLY A 333 15.45 -22.05 -4.93
N SER A 334 15.65 -20.95 -4.22
CA SER A 334 14.79 -20.53 -3.09
C SER A 334 13.36 -20.28 -3.55
N LEU A 335 13.18 -19.62 -4.69
CA LEU A 335 11.84 -19.28 -5.20
C LEU A 335 11.06 -20.55 -5.56
N LEU A 336 11.66 -21.49 -6.31
CA LEU A 336 10.99 -22.74 -6.70
C LEU A 336 10.64 -23.59 -5.49
N GLN A 337 11.53 -23.69 -4.48
CA GLN A 337 11.25 -24.40 -3.24
C GLN A 337 10.08 -23.77 -2.47
N ALA A 338 10.04 -22.43 -2.38
CA ALA A 338 8.96 -21.72 -1.71
C ALA A 338 7.61 -21.92 -2.42
N VAL A 339 7.58 -21.88 -3.75
CA VAL A 339 6.36 -22.14 -4.53
C VAL A 339 5.88 -23.57 -4.34
N ASP A 340 6.77 -24.58 -4.44
CA ASP A 340 6.42 -25.99 -4.20
C ASP A 340 5.80 -26.19 -2.82
N THR A 341 6.45 -25.64 -1.80
CA THR A 341 5.99 -25.77 -0.41
C THR A 341 4.64 -25.08 -0.22
N ALA A 342 4.50 -23.84 -0.71
CA ALA A 342 3.26 -23.08 -0.57
C ALA A 342 2.08 -23.78 -1.28
N VAL A 343 2.29 -24.29 -2.47
CA VAL A 343 1.27 -25.01 -3.24
C VAL A 343 0.89 -26.34 -2.54
N ALA A 344 1.88 -27.10 -2.05
CA ALA A 344 1.63 -28.34 -1.33
C ALA A 344 0.84 -28.10 -0.03
N MET A 345 1.21 -27.08 0.75
CA MET A 345 0.49 -26.71 1.98
C MET A 345 -0.93 -26.25 1.67
N ASN A 346 -1.11 -25.41 0.65
CA ASN A 346 -2.43 -24.95 0.25
C ASN A 346 -3.35 -26.14 -0.19
N ALA A 347 -2.80 -27.09 -0.93
CA ALA A 347 -3.53 -28.30 -1.33
C ALA A 347 -3.89 -29.21 -0.14
N ALA A 348 -3.07 -29.21 0.92
CA ALA A 348 -3.33 -29.93 2.15
C ALA A 348 -4.31 -29.23 3.10
N GLY A 349 -4.68 -27.97 2.81
CA GLY A 349 -5.51 -27.15 3.69
C GLY A 349 -4.73 -26.46 4.82
N ASP A 350 -3.40 -26.48 4.77
CA ASP A 350 -2.51 -25.80 5.72
C ASP A 350 -2.36 -24.32 5.35
N HIS A 351 -3.42 -23.58 5.58
CA HIS A 351 -3.44 -22.17 5.26
C HIS A 351 -3.00 -21.34 6.40
N GLY A 352 -2.20 -20.76 6.82
CA GLY A 352 -1.94 -19.91 8.00
C GLY A 352 -3.20 -19.35 8.69
N THR A 353 -3.02 -18.69 9.78
CA THR A 353 -4.11 -18.03 10.50
C THR A 353 -4.19 -16.57 10.06
N PRO A 354 -5.37 -16.04 9.71
CA PRO A 354 -5.50 -14.62 9.42
C PRO A 354 -4.96 -13.74 10.55
N VAL A 355 -4.19 -12.71 10.19
CA VAL A 355 -3.73 -11.72 11.16
C VAL A 355 -4.94 -10.93 11.67
N PRO A 356 -5.22 -10.87 12.98
CA PRO A 356 -6.40 -10.17 13.49
C PRO A 356 -6.48 -8.70 13.02
N ASP A 357 -5.34 -8.02 13.01
CA ASP A 357 -5.26 -6.61 12.61
C ASP A 357 -5.38 -6.40 11.08
N TYR A 358 -5.45 -7.49 10.28
CA TYR A 358 -5.58 -7.43 8.82
C TYR A 358 -6.93 -7.94 8.30
N VAL A 359 -7.88 -8.16 9.20
CA VAL A 359 -9.25 -8.58 8.86
C VAL A 359 -10.32 -7.67 9.46
N ASP A 360 -9.91 -6.59 10.11
CA ASP A 360 -10.82 -5.58 10.66
C ASP A 360 -11.54 -4.80 9.54
N GLU A 361 -12.87 -4.79 9.58
CA GLU A 361 -13.73 -4.12 8.59
C GLU A 361 -14.25 -2.75 9.05
N ASN A 362 -13.70 -2.22 10.13
CA ASN A 362 -14.14 -0.96 10.73
C ASN A 362 -12.99 0.04 10.99
N VAL A 363 -11.89 -0.12 10.26
CA VAL A 363 -10.71 0.74 10.41
C VAL A 363 -11.06 2.20 10.15
N SER A 364 -11.83 2.47 9.12
CA SER A 364 -12.29 3.84 8.80
C SER A 364 -13.08 4.47 9.94
N THR A 365 -13.90 3.69 10.64
CA THR A 365 -14.67 4.15 11.82
C THR A 365 -13.74 4.47 13.00
N LYS A 366 -12.73 3.62 13.25
CA LYS A 366 -11.71 3.87 14.28
C LYS A 366 -10.99 5.18 13.99
N VAL A 367 -10.52 5.37 12.75
CA VAL A 367 -9.78 6.56 12.31
C VAL A 367 -10.61 7.83 12.51
N VAL A 368 -11.86 7.85 12.04
CA VAL A 368 -12.76 9.01 12.23
C VAL A 368 -12.93 9.35 13.70
N LYS A 369 -13.18 8.36 14.56
CA LYS A 369 -13.33 8.59 16.01
C LYS A 369 -12.06 9.12 16.65
N ILE A 370 -10.89 8.61 16.28
CA ILE A 370 -9.62 9.07 16.81
C ILE A 370 -9.33 10.50 16.36
N ILE A 371 -9.50 10.82 15.07
CA ILE A 371 -9.29 12.19 14.55
C ILE A 371 -10.20 13.17 15.28
N GLN A 372 -11.51 12.87 15.38
CA GLN A 372 -12.47 13.73 16.07
C GLN A 372 -12.10 13.96 17.54
N SER A 373 -11.63 12.92 18.22
CA SER A 373 -11.27 12.99 19.64
C SER A 373 -9.96 13.74 19.88
N TYR A 374 -8.95 13.40 19.10
CA TYR A 374 -7.56 13.83 19.38
C TYR A 374 -7.17 15.17 18.78
N THR A 375 -7.90 15.70 17.80
CA THR A 375 -7.61 17.03 17.25
C THR A 375 -7.62 18.10 18.35
N GLY A 376 -8.65 18.13 19.20
CA GLY A 376 -8.75 19.04 20.34
C GLY A 376 -7.71 18.74 21.43
N ILE A 377 -7.46 17.46 21.73
CA ILE A 377 -6.46 17.04 22.72
C ILE A 377 -5.04 17.49 22.30
N VAL A 378 -4.66 17.26 21.05
CA VAL A 378 -3.35 17.70 20.51
C VAL A 378 -3.25 19.21 20.54
N ASN A 379 -4.27 19.94 20.12
CA ASN A 379 -4.28 21.40 20.18
C ASN A 379 -4.04 21.91 21.59
N LYS A 380 -4.71 21.31 22.60
CA LYS A 380 -4.56 21.71 23.99
C LYS A 380 -3.23 21.28 24.60
N MET A 381 -2.86 20.01 24.45
CA MET A 381 -1.73 19.40 25.19
C MET A 381 -0.39 19.64 24.51
N VAL A 382 -0.34 19.67 23.18
CA VAL A 382 0.90 19.83 22.41
C VAL A 382 1.07 21.30 22.01
N TRP A 383 0.07 21.91 21.43
CA TRP A 383 0.16 23.25 20.84
C TRP A 383 -0.28 24.37 21.78
N ARG A 384 -0.84 24.02 22.95
CA ARG A 384 -1.29 24.99 23.97
C ARG A 384 -2.26 26.03 23.39
N LYS A 385 -3.09 25.64 22.45
CA LYS A 385 -4.17 26.47 21.91
C LYS A 385 -5.37 26.35 22.88
N PHE A 386 -5.79 27.48 23.42
CA PHE A 386 -6.88 27.59 24.39
C PHE A 386 -8.06 28.34 23.76
#